data_4f7921815e909cc10a4f4877b4d1a48b
#
_entry.id   4f7921815e909cc10a4f4877b4d1a48b
#
_cell.length_a   1.000
_cell.length_b   1.000
_cell.length_c   1.000
_cell.angle_alpha   90.00
_cell.angle_beta   90.00
_cell.angle_gamma   90.00
#
_symmetry.space_group_name_H-M   'P 1'
#
loop_
_entity.id
_entity.type
_entity.pdbx_description
1 polymer ?
#
loop_
_entity_poly.entity_id
_entity_poly.type
_entity_poly.pdbx_seq_one_letter_code
_entity_poly.pdbx_strand_id
1 'polypeptide(L)'
;MATTKREKLFTEFPPVSTEQWEEVIKADLKGADYERKLVWKTPEGFNVRPYYRAENLAGLKFLGSEAGVFPYVRGTRAHNRWKIHQTVIVNCPKEANAIALKILNAGVDSIEFQIVPETFSAEDLNTLLKDIHIPAVEITFSGSKTAHVAELVIAKIEKEQLPAEEVHINFCIDPLVKKLTSKGSFCSENGAKCFEKIADLVRKTKTYKGIRVITVSGEIFSNAGSTIVEALAFSLAAGHDYLVRLMDMGFTIEEAAKKIRFSQAITSNYFMEIAKLRAGRMLSVSYTHLRAHET
;
A
#
# COMPACT_ATOMS: atom_id res chain seq x y z
N MET A 1 48.70 5.46 -8.22
CA MET A 1 47.80 6.04 -7.23
C MET A 1 47.98 5.25 -5.93
N ALA A 2 48.48 5.89 -4.89
CA ALA A 2 48.70 5.24 -3.60
C ALA A 2 47.35 4.97 -2.94
N THR A 3 47.03 3.70 -2.74
CA THR A 3 45.90 3.26 -1.93
C THR A 3 46.18 3.61 -0.48
N THR A 4 45.67 4.73 -0.02
CA THR A 4 45.69 5.11 1.40
C THR A 4 44.93 4.02 2.17
N LYS A 5 45.66 3.18 2.87
CA LYS A 5 45.12 2.19 3.80
C LYS A 5 44.30 2.96 4.83
N ARG A 6 42.97 2.89 4.78
CA ARG A 6 42.10 3.46 5.80
C ARG A 6 42.43 2.79 7.14
N GLU A 7 42.93 3.53 8.10
CA GLU A 7 43.05 3.04 9.46
C GLU A 7 41.69 2.70 10.02
N LYS A 8 41.60 1.55 10.67
CA LYS A 8 40.37 1.15 11.37
C LYS A 8 40.24 2.05 12.60
N LEU A 9 39.11 2.74 12.72
CA LEU A 9 38.75 3.50 13.90
C LEU A 9 38.51 2.55 15.08
N PHE A 10 38.77 3.04 16.31
CA PHE A 10 38.48 2.33 17.55
C PHE A 10 39.24 1.01 17.77
N THR A 11 40.46 0.90 17.24
CA THR A 11 41.33 -0.28 17.44
C THR A 11 41.75 -0.49 18.89
N GLU A 12 41.69 0.57 19.70
CA GLU A 12 41.97 0.56 21.13
C GLU A 12 40.86 -0.09 21.98
N PHE A 13 39.70 -0.32 21.42
CA PHE A 13 38.58 -1.00 22.08
C PHE A 13 38.48 -2.45 21.59
N PRO A 14 38.85 -3.44 22.43
CA PRO A 14 38.74 -4.84 22.03
C PRO A 14 37.27 -5.25 21.79
N PRO A 15 37.00 -6.16 20.85
CA PRO A 15 35.64 -6.69 20.65
C PRO A 15 35.17 -7.41 21.91
N VAL A 16 33.97 -7.04 22.39
CA VAL A 16 33.30 -7.72 23.52
C VAL A 16 32.38 -8.82 22.95
N SER A 17 32.43 -10.03 23.54
CA SER A 17 31.53 -11.12 23.13
C SER A 17 30.10 -10.88 23.61
N THR A 18 29.14 -11.60 23.04
CA THR A 18 27.74 -11.52 23.45
C THR A 18 27.55 -11.99 24.89
N GLU A 19 28.26 -13.03 25.28
CA GLU A 19 28.23 -13.59 26.64
C GLU A 19 28.72 -12.57 27.66
N GLN A 20 29.87 -11.93 27.40
CA GLN A 20 30.39 -10.86 28.27
C GLN A 20 29.42 -9.69 28.39
N TRP A 21 28.78 -9.31 27.28
CA TRP A 21 27.78 -8.24 27.28
C TRP A 21 26.55 -8.62 28.13
N GLU A 22 26.04 -9.86 27.98
CA GLU A 22 24.89 -10.35 28.76
C GLU A 22 25.20 -10.54 30.25
N GLU A 23 26.43 -10.91 30.61
CA GLU A 23 26.84 -10.96 32.00
C GLU A 23 26.75 -9.60 32.69
N VAL A 24 27.20 -8.55 32.02
CA VAL A 24 27.10 -7.18 32.55
C VAL A 24 25.62 -6.75 32.67
N ILE A 25 24.81 -7.05 31.68
CA ILE A 25 23.35 -6.76 31.73
C ILE A 25 22.70 -7.47 32.92
N LYS A 26 23.02 -8.76 33.15
CA LYS A 26 22.47 -9.52 34.28
C LYS A 26 22.91 -8.95 35.61
N ALA A 27 24.18 -8.49 35.72
CA ALA A 27 24.68 -7.82 36.91
C ALA A 27 23.92 -6.51 37.16
N ASP A 28 23.70 -5.69 36.13
CA ASP A 28 23.00 -4.41 36.22
C ASP A 28 21.51 -4.58 36.56
N LEU A 29 20.90 -5.70 36.16
CA LEU A 29 19.52 -6.04 36.51
C LEU A 29 19.32 -6.41 37.99
N LYS A 30 20.40 -6.61 38.77
CA LYS A 30 20.36 -6.86 40.23
C LYS A 30 19.40 -7.98 40.61
N GLY A 31 19.41 -9.08 39.86
CA GLY A 31 18.57 -10.23 40.08
C GLY A 31 17.17 -10.17 39.47
N ALA A 32 16.82 -9.12 38.72
CA ALA A 32 15.61 -9.09 37.94
C ALA A 32 15.74 -10.00 36.70
N ASP A 33 14.65 -10.68 36.35
CA ASP A 33 14.60 -11.55 35.19
C ASP A 33 14.77 -10.80 33.88
N TYR A 34 15.73 -11.24 33.06
CA TYR A 34 16.10 -10.63 31.79
C TYR A 34 14.95 -10.66 30.78
N GLU A 35 14.34 -11.82 30.60
CA GLU A 35 13.26 -12.00 29.62
C GLU A 35 12.04 -11.15 29.96
N ARG A 36 11.74 -11.02 31.25
CA ARG A 36 10.60 -10.22 31.71
C ARG A 36 10.82 -8.72 31.61
N LYS A 37 12.07 -8.26 31.78
CA LYS A 37 12.40 -6.84 31.87
C LYS A 37 12.80 -6.22 30.54
N LEU A 38 13.50 -6.95 29.69
CA LEU A 38 14.15 -6.42 28.50
C LEU A 38 13.62 -7.00 27.19
N VAL A 39 12.96 -8.16 27.23
CA VAL A 39 12.44 -8.79 26.02
C VAL A 39 10.98 -8.40 25.82
N TRP A 40 10.72 -7.78 24.68
CA TRP A 40 9.35 -7.42 24.31
C TRP A 40 8.66 -8.60 23.65
N LYS A 41 7.58 -9.06 24.24
CA LYS A 41 6.67 -10.07 23.67
C LYS A 41 5.68 -9.35 22.76
N THR A 42 5.79 -9.60 21.46
CA THR A 42 4.90 -8.95 20.49
C THR A 42 3.54 -9.63 20.45
N PRO A 43 2.46 -8.91 20.08
CA PRO A 43 1.14 -9.53 19.85
C PRO A 43 1.16 -10.52 18.67
N GLU A 44 2.14 -10.45 17.78
CA GLU A 44 2.34 -11.36 16.66
C GLU A 44 2.94 -12.72 17.05
N GLY A 45 3.27 -12.93 18.33
CA GLY A 45 3.70 -14.22 18.87
C GLY A 45 5.21 -14.49 18.80
N PHE A 46 6.05 -13.49 18.54
CA PHE A 46 7.50 -13.60 18.65
C PHE A 46 8.08 -12.56 19.61
N ASN A 47 9.31 -12.77 20.03
CA ASN A 47 9.99 -11.93 21.00
C ASN A 47 11.03 -11.04 20.31
N VAL A 48 11.05 -9.75 20.67
CA VAL A 48 12.06 -8.79 20.24
C VAL A 48 13.04 -8.58 21.38
N ARG A 49 14.32 -8.84 21.12
CA ARG A 49 15.40 -8.63 22.07
C ARG A 49 15.78 -7.16 22.14
N PRO A 50 16.37 -6.69 23.24
CA PRO A 50 16.76 -5.29 23.43
C PRO A 50 17.88 -4.85 22.47
N TYR A 51 18.67 -5.78 21.93
CA TYR A 51 19.71 -5.53 20.97
C TYR A 51 19.93 -6.72 20.02
N TYR A 52 20.54 -6.44 18.89
CA TYR A 52 20.93 -7.43 17.89
C TYR A 52 22.37 -7.15 17.42
N ARG A 53 23.14 -8.19 17.13
CA ARG A 53 24.54 -8.13 16.70
C ARG A 53 24.71 -8.78 15.32
N ALA A 54 25.92 -8.66 14.74
CA ALA A 54 26.23 -9.21 13.42
C ALA A 54 25.95 -10.72 13.31
N GLU A 55 26.16 -11.48 14.38
CA GLU A 55 25.89 -12.91 14.44
C GLU A 55 24.40 -13.27 14.24
N ASN A 56 23.48 -12.37 14.66
CA ASN A 56 22.04 -12.54 14.45
C ASN A 56 21.62 -12.38 12.98
N LEU A 57 22.51 -11.84 12.15
CA LEU A 57 22.28 -11.73 10.71
C LEU A 57 22.63 -13.02 9.96
N ALA A 58 23.36 -13.95 10.60
CA ALA A 58 23.73 -15.21 10.00
C ALA A 58 22.49 -16.03 9.63
N GLY A 59 22.40 -16.46 8.37
CA GLY A 59 21.28 -17.25 7.86
C GLY A 59 20.08 -16.42 7.34
N LEU A 60 20.09 -15.09 7.42
CA LEU A 60 19.05 -14.27 6.80
C LEU A 60 19.24 -14.20 5.28
N LYS A 61 18.24 -14.73 4.54
CA LYS A 61 18.33 -14.93 3.08
C LYS A 61 18.33 -13.65 2.24
N PHE A 62 17.80 -12.54 2.77
CA PHE A 62 17.53 -11.33 1.98
C PHE A 62 18.35 -10.09 2.39
N LEU A 63 19.45 -10.28 3.09
CA LEU A 63 20.33 -9.16 3.51
C LEU A 63 20.93 -8.39 2.34
N GLY A 64 21.33 -9.12 1.28
CA GLY A 64 21.92 -8.55 0.07
C GLY A 64 20.89 -8.13 -1.00
N SER A 65 19.58 -8.19 -0.71
CA SER A 65 18.57 -7.83 -1.72
C SER A 65 18.63 -6.34 -2.02
N GLU A 66 18.59 -5.99 -3.31
CA GLU A 66 18.55 -4.61 -3.75
C GLU A 66 17.12 -4.14 -4.07
N ALA A 67 16.91 -2.82 -4.09
CA ALA A 67 15.64 -2.24 -4.46
C ALA A 67 15.40 -2.38 -5.97
N GLY A 68 14.19 -2.71 -6.39
CA GLY A 68 13.83 -2.94 -7.78
C GLY A 68 14.15 -4.33 -8.32
N VAL A 69 14.75 -5.21 -7.51
CA VAL A 69 15.11 -6.58 -7.92
C VAL A 69 14.15 -7.60 -7.30
N PHE A 70 13.72 -8.56 -8.11
CA PHE A 70 12.89 -9.69 -7.66
C PHE A 70 13.55 -10.43 -6.46
N PRO A 71 12.82 -10.84 -5.44
CA PRO A 71 11.37 -10.76 -5.21
C PRO A 71 10.86 -9.43 -4.57
N TYR A 72 11.48 -8.33 -4.87
CA TYR A 72 11.10 -6.96 -4.51
C TYR A 72 11.02 -6.67 -3.00
N VAL A 73 11.81 -7.38 -2.19
CA VAL A 73 11.83 -7.26 -0.72
C VAL A 73 12.07 -5.82 -0.27
N ARG A 74 12.95 -5.08 -0.96
CA ARG A 74 13.27 -3.69 -0.62
C ARG A 74 12.48 -2.64 -1.40
N GLY A 75 11.64 -3.06 -2.32
CA GLY A 75 10.79 -2.18 -3.12
C GLY A 75 10.81 -2.54 -4.61
N THR A 76 9.77 -2.14 -5.31
CA THR A 76 9.60 -2.36 -6.75
C THR A 76 10.39 -1.38 -7.62
N ARG A 77 10.98 -0.34 -7.02
CA ARG A 77 11.73 0.72 -7.72
C ARG A 77 13.13 0.83 -7.15
N ALA A 78 14.11 1.06 -8.03
CA ALA A 78 15.49 1.31 -7.62
C ALA A 78 15.68 2.67 -6.92
N HIS A 79 14.76 3.61 -7.16
CA HIS A 79 14.82 4.96 -6.61
C HIS A 79 13.76 5.18 -5.53
N ASN A 80 14.14 5.94 -4.51
CA ASN A 80 13.26 6.29 -3.39
C ASN A 80 12.42 7.54 -3.72
N ARG A 81 11.58 7.44 -4.75
CA ARG A 81 10.64 8.49 -5.15
C ARG A 81 9.22 8.07 -4.76
N TRP A 82 8.80 8.38 -3.54
CA TRP A 82 7.39 8.32 -3.17
C TRP A 82 6.69 9.62 -3.56
N LYS A 83 5.38 9.57 -3.69
CA LYS A 83 4.54 10.74 -3.90
C LYS A 83 4.03 11.26 -2.56
N ILE A 84 4.00 12.57 -2.41
CA ILE A 84 3.34 13.23 -1.29
C ILE A 84 1.85 13.25 -1.59
N HIS A 85 1.08 12.52 -0.77
CA HIS A 85 -0.35 12.33 -0.96
C HIS A 85 -1.16 13.09 0.07
N GLN A 86 -2.21 13.78 -0.38
CA GLN A 86 -3.13 14.50 0.50
C GLN A 86 -4.57 14.30 0.09
N THR A 87 -5.45 14.07 1.08
CA THR A 87 -6.88 13.92 0.88
C THR A 87 -7.57 15.29 0.97
N VAL A 88 -8.45 15.56 0.02
CA VAL A 88 -9.33 16.73 -0.03
C VAL A 88 -10.78 16.25 0.02
N ILE A 89 -11.51 16.65 1.07
CA ILE A 89 -12.93 16.32 1.23
C ILE A 89 -13.74 17.21 0.31
N VAL A 90 -14.51 16.60 -0.59
CA VAL A 90 -15.31 17.30 -1.59
C VAL A 90 -16.76 17.41 -1.10
N ASN A 91 -17.08 18.48 -0.38
CA ASN A 91 -18.46 18.88 -0.10
C ASN A 91 -19.00 19.80 -1.21
N CYS A 92 -18.15 20.69 -1.72
CA CYS A 92 -18.40 21.59 -2.84
C CYS A 92 -17.25 21.46 -3.85
N PRO A 93 -17.49 21.11 -5.13
CA PRO A 93 -16.45 20.95 -6.13
C PRO A 93 -15.54 22.17 -6.32
N LYS A 94 -16.12 23.38 -6.28
CA LYS A 94 -15.39 24.64 -6.45
C LYS A 94 -14.41 24.91 -5.31
N GLU A 95 -14.84 24.69 -4.07
CA GLU A 95 -13.98 24.88 -2.89
C GLU A 95 -12.87 23.83 -2.84
N ALA A 96 -13.22 22.57 -3.11
CA ALA A 96 -12.27 21.48 -3.16
C ALA A 96 -11.22 21.70 -4.26
N ASN A 97 -11.59 22.21 -5.42
CA ASN A 97 -10.66 22.60 -6.49
C ASN A 97 -9.68 23.69 -6.01
N ALA A 98 -10.15 24.73 -5.36
CA ALA A 98 -9.30 25.80 -4.83
C ALA A 98 -8.28 25.27 -3.79
N ILE A 99 -8.70 24.36 -2.93
CA ILE A 99 -7.81 23.67 -1.97
C ILE A 99 -6.79 22.81 -2.74
N ALA A 100 -7.25 22.01 -3.70
CA ALA A 100 -6.40 21.14 -4.51
C ALA A 100 -5.30 21.93 -5.24
N LEU A 101 -5.63 23.02 -5.91
CA LEU A 101 -4.65 23.88 -6.59
C LEU A 101 -3.62 24.47 -5.62
N LYS A 102 -4.07 24.87 -4.41
CA LYS A 102 -3.18 25.40 -3.38
C LYS A 102 -2.17 24.35 -2.90
N ILE A 103 -2.60 23.12 -2.62
CA ILE A 103 -1.71 22.06 -2.12
C ILE A 103 -0.79 21.53 -3.21
N LEU A 104 -1.26 21.45 -4.47
CA LEU A 104 -0.40 21.11 -5.62
C LEU A 104 0.72 22.11 -5.79
N ASN A 105 0.40 23.41 -5.73
CA ASN A 105 1.42 24.47 -5.79
C ASN A 105 2.39 24.45 -4.59
N ALA A 106 2.00 23.83 -3.48
CA ALA A 106 2.85 23.64 -2.30
C ALA A 106 3.73 22.38 -2.38
N GLY A 107 3.67 21.60 -3.47
CA GLY A 107 4.55 20.46 -3.72
C GLY A 107 3.90 19.08 -3.47
N VAL A 108 2.59 19.01 -3.28
CA VAL A 108 1.84 17.73 -3.30
C VAL A 108 1.78 17.26 -4.75
N ASP A 109 2.05 15.99 -5.00
CA ASP A 109 2.06 15.35 -6.32
C ASP A 109 1.07 14.19 -6.47
N SER A 110 0.30 13.91 -5.39
CA SER A 110 -0.80 12.94 -5.38
C SER A 110 -1.97 13.49 -4.55
N ILE A 111 -3.17 13.53 -5.13
CA ILE A 111 -4.37 14.03 -4.45
C ILE A 111 -5.44 12.95 -4.40
N GLU A 112 -6.11 12.82 -3.26
CA GLU A 112 -7.36 12.09 -3.15
C GLU A 112 -8.53 13.05 -3.00
N PHE A 113 -9.51 12.91 -3.88
CA PHE A 113 -10.82 13.56 -3.76
C PHE A 113 -11.81 12.59 -3.11
N GLN A 114 -12.13 12.85 -1.85
CA GLN A 114 -13.16 12.12 -1.13
C GLN A 114 -14.53 12.75 -1.39
N ILE A 115 -15.30 12.14 -2.30
CA ILE A 115 -16.60 12.64 -2.72
C ILE A 115 -17.64 12.34 -1.65
N VAL A 116 -18.20 13.41 -1.07
CA VAL A 116 -19.23 13.33 -0.01
C VAL A 116 -20.66 13.43 -0.58
N PRO A 117 -20.97 14.32 -1.55
CA PRO A 117 -22.31 14.47 -2.07
C PRO A 117 -22.89 13.17 -2.64
N GLU A 118 -24.18 12.94 -2.41
CA GLU A 118 -24.91 11.80 -2.95
C GLU A 118 -25.08 11.87 -4.46
N THR A 119 -25.17 13.08 -5.00
CA THR A 119 -25.24 13.35 -6.44
C THR A 119 -23.96 14.06 -6.86
N PHE A 120 -23.32 13.52 -7.89
CA PHE A 120 -22.09 14.08 -8.46
C PHE A 120 -22.17 13.95 -9.97
N SER A 121 -22.13 15.07 -10.67
CA SER A 121 -22.34 15.17 -12.12
C SER A 121 -21.01 15.33 -12.89
N ALA A 122 -21.09 15.25 -14.21
CA ALA A 122 -19.95 15.56 -15.07
C ALA A 122 -19.53 17.05 -14.99
N GLU A 123 -20.47 17.95 -14.69
CA GLU A 123 -20.19 19.37 -14.49
C GLU A 123 -19.45 19.60 -13.18
N ASP A 124 -19.86 18.89 -12.12
CA ASP A 124 -19.13 18.89 -10.83
C ASP A 124 -17.71 18.37 -11.00
N LEU A 125 -17.51 17.30 -11.77
CA LEU A 125 -16.19 16.77 -12.08
C LEU A 125 -15.34 17.80 -12.88
N ASN A 126 -15.92 18.46 -13.86
CA ASN A 126 -15.21 19.50 -14.61
C ASN A 126 -14.82 20.69 -13.74
N THR A 127 -15.70 21.08 -12.81
CA THR A 127 -15.42 22.13 -11.83
C THR A 127 -14.32 21.71 -10.87
N LEU A 128 -14.37 20.46 -10.37
CA LEU A 128 -13.39 19.90 -9.43
C LEU A 128 -11.99 19.82 -10.04
N LEU A 129 -11.89 19.42 -11.32
CA LEU A 129 -10.61 19.22 -12.00
C LEU A 129 -10.17 20.44 -12.82
N LYS A 130 -10.87 21.58 -12.71
CA LYS A 130 -10.51 22.79 -13.44
C LYS A 130 -9.07 23.21 -13.11
N ASP A 131 -8.28 23.51 -14.16
CA ASP A 131 -6.89 23.96 -14.06
C ASP A 131 -5.91 22.95 -13.41
N ILE A 132 -6.35 21.70 -13.16
CA ILE A 132 -5.49 20.61 -12.72
C ILE A 132 -4.98 19.86 -13.96
N HIS A 133 -3.66 19.83 -14.15
CA HIS A 133 -3.03 19.10 -15.26
C HIS A 133 -2.97 17.60 -14.90
N ILE A 134 -3.99 16.85 -15.34
CA ILE A 134 -4.17 15.41 -15.00
C ILE A 134 -2.91 14.57 -15.24
N PRO A 135 -2.17 14.73 -16.36
CA PRO A 135 -0.94 13.97 -16.59
C PRO A 135 0.18 14.18 -15.56
N ALA A 136 0.21 15.33 -14.90
CA ALA A 136 1.27 15.66 -13.94
C ALA A 136 0.97 15.21 -12.50
N VAL A 137 -0.27 14.80 -12.20
CA VAL A 137 -0.74 14.50 -10.84
C VAL A 137 -1.31 13.11 -10.76
N GLU A 138 -0.98 12.37 -9.70
CA GLU A 138 -1.71 11.16 -9.40
C GLU A 138 -3.01 11.52 -8.66
N ILE A 139 -4.15 11.13 -9.23
CA ILE A 139 -5.46 11.47 -8.69
C ILE A 139 -6.13 10.19 -8.17
N THR A 140 -6.66 10.26 -6.95
CA THR A 140 -7.44 9.19 -6.34
C THR A 140 -8.86 9.70 -6.09
N PHE A 141 -9.86 8.90 -6.39
CA PHE A 141 -11.25 9.18 -6.07
C PHE A 141 -11.76 8.17 -5.06
N SER A 142 -12.38 8.66 -3.98
CA SER A 142 -12.99 7.84 -2.93
C SER A 142 -14.38 8.36 -2.55
N GLY A 143 -15.09 7.62 -1.71
CA GLY A 143 -16.44 7.96 -1.25
C GLY A 143 -17.50 6.95 -1.68
N SER A 144 -18.78 7.27 -1.39
CA SER A 144 -19.88 6.31 -1.56
C SER A 144 -20.24 6.02 -3.02
N LYS A 145 -19.95 6.91 -3.94
CA LYS A 145 -20.32 6.85 -5.37
C LYS A 145 -19.10 6.66 -6.28
N THR A 146 -17.99 6.16 -5.76
CA THR A 146 -16.73 6.07 -6.50
C THR A 146 -16.86 5.34 -7.85
N ALA A 147 -17.70 4.31 -7.96
CA ALA A 147 -17.91 3.62 -9.23
C ALA A 147 -18.58 4.53 -10.30
N HIS A 148 -19.54 5.36 -9.91
CA HIS A 148 -20.14 6.36 -10.80
C HIS A 148 -19.15 7.45 -11.18
N VAL A 149 -18.38 7.95 -10.21
CA VAL A 149 -17.31 8.93 -10.47
C VAL A 149 -16.27 8.36 -11.44
N ALA A 150 -15.95 7.06 -11.33
CA ALA A 150 -15.03 6.39 -12.25
C ALA A 150 -15.55 6.43 -13.70
N GLU A 151 -16.85 6.18 -13.92
CA GLU A 151 -17.46 6.29 -15.24
C GLU A 151 -17.35 7.71 -15.82
N LEU A 152 -17.61 8.73 -15.01
CA LEU A 152 -17.47 10.14 -15.41
C LEU A 152 -16.02 10.51 -15.76
N VAL A 153 -15.08 10.06 -14.94
CA VAL A 153 -13.64 10.31 -15.14
C VAL A 153 -13.15 9.65 -16.43
N ILE A 154 -13.54 8.38 -16.66
CA ILE A 154 -13.17 7.67 -17.89
C ILE A 154 -13.73 8.41 -19.11
N ALA A 155 -15.01 8.79 -19.09
CA ALA A 155 -15.60 9.55 -20.19
C ALA A 155 -14.89 10.90 -20.44
N LYS A 156 -14.42 11.57 -19.37
CA LYS A 156 -13.66 12.82 -19.50
C LYS A 156 -12.31 12.60 -20.15
N ILE A 157 -11.52 11.64 -19.68
CA ILE A 157 -10.17 11.38 -20.23
C ILE A 157 -10.23 10.92 -21.68
N GLU A 158 -11.24 10.15 -22.06
CA GLU A 158 -11.49 9.74 -23.43
C GLU A 158 -11.88 10.92 -24.32
N LYS A 159 -12.81 11.79 -23.84
CA LYS A 159 -13.23 12.99 -24.56
C LYS A 159 -12.06 13.97 -24.78
N GLU A 160 -11.19 14.13 -23.79
CA GLU A 160 -10.02 14.99 -23.85
C GLU A 160 -8.82 14.34 -24.57
N GLN A 161 -8.94 13.07 -24.97
CA GLN A 161 -7.90 12.30 -25.65
C GLN A 161 -6.56 12.33 -24.91
N LEU A 162 -6.60 12.20 -23.56
CA LEU A 162 -5.38 12.25 -22.76
C LEU A 162 -4.50 11.04 -23.07
N PRO A 163 -3.15 11.21 -23.12
CA PRO A 163 -2.22 10.14 -23.39
C PRO A 163 -2.34 9.02 -22.33
N ALA A 164 -2.64 7.81 -22.76
CA ALA A 164 -2.93 6.69 -21.87
C ALA A 164 -1.77 6.35 -20.92
N GLU A 165 -0.53 6.68 -21.29
CA GLU A 165 0.67 6.41 -20.52
C GLU A 165 0.90 7.44 -19.40
N GLU A 166 0.34 8.64 -19.54
CA GLU A 166 0.50 9.76 -18.61
C GLU A 166 -0.65 9.86 -17.60
N VAL A 167 -1.73 9.09 -17.78
CA VAL A 167 -2.88 9.10 -16.86
C VAL A 167 -2.64 8.17 -15.68
N HIS A 168 -2.55 8.75 -14.48
CA HIS A 168 -2.37 8.06 -13.21
C HIS A 168 -3.57 8.31 -12.29
N ILE A 169 -4.57 7.45 -12.35
CA ILE A 169 -5.81 7.60 -11.58
C ILE A 169 -6.12 6.33 -10.80
N ASN A 170 -6.54 6.52 -9.56
CA ASN A 170 -6.93 5.43 -8.68
C ASN A 170 -8.37 5.61 -8.21
N PHE A 171 -9.10 4.52 -8.14
CA PHE A 171 -10.44 4.50 -7.56
C PHE A 171 -10.46 3.62 -6.30
N CYS A 172 -11.01 4.17 -5.21
CA CYS A 172 -11.20 3.42 -3.97
C CYS A 172 -12.49 2.63 -4.04
N ILE A 173 -12.54 1.65 -4.95
CA ILE A 173 -13.65 0.72 -5.05
C ILE A 173 -13.27 -0.56 -4.31
N ASP A 174 -13.90 -0.81 -3.17
CA ASP A 174 -13.66 -1.98 -2.31
C ASP A 174 -15.00 -2.54 -1.80
N PRO A 175 -15.70 -3.36 -2.62
CA PRO A 175 -16.99 -3.91 -2.24
C PRO A 175 -16.91 -4.92 -1.09
N LEU A 176 -15.76 -5.60 -0.89
CA LEU A 176 -15.60 -6.54 0.22
C LEU A 176 -15.59 -5.78 1.54
N VAL A 177 -14.75 -4.76 1.65
CA VAL A 177 -14.64 -3.93 2.86
C VAL A 177 -15.92 -3.13 3.08
N LYS A 178 -16.53 -2.58 2.02
CA LYS A 178 -17.82 -1.90 2.14
C LYS A 178 -18.89 -2.78 2.77
N LYS A 179 -18.89 -4.07 2.48
CA LYS A 179 -19.81 -5.02 3.09
C LYS A 179 -19.48 -5.34 4.53
N LEU A 180 -18.21 -5.39 4.91
CA LEU A 180 -17.77 -5.58 6.30
C LEU A 180 -18.18 -4.39 7.18
N THR A 181 -18.13 -3.18 6.65
CA THR A 181 -18.45 -1.95 7.38
C THR A 181 -19.94 -1.58 7.36
N SER A 182 -20.71 -2.09 6.39
CA SER A 182 -22.16 -1.92 6.33
C SER A 182 -22.87 -3.12 6.97
N LYS A 183 -24.03 -2.90 7.60
CA LYS A 183 -24.88 -3.94 8.21
C LYS A 183 -25.48 -4.94 7.17
N GLY A 184 -24.85 -5.09 5.99
CA GLY A 184 -25.34 -5.90 4.89
C GLY A 184 -24.75 -7.31 4.83
N SER A 185 -25.59 -8.30 4.47
CA SER A 185 -25.17 -9.69 4.25
C SER A 185 -24.22 -9.81 3.05
N PHE A 186 -23.24 -10.70 3.13
CA PHE A 186 -22.28 -11.00 2.06
C PHE A 186 -22.90 -11.65 0.81
N CYS A 187 -24.09 -12.23 0.94
CA CYS A 187 -24.73 -13.06 -0.09
C CYS A 187 -25.96 -12.40 -0.68
N SER A 188 -25.88 -11.21 -1.26
CA SER A 188 -27.00 -10.64 -2.00
C SER A 188 -26.68 -10.55 -3.50
N GLU A 189 -27.70 -10.65 -4.34
CA GLU A 189 -27.66 -10.42 -5.81
C GLU A 189 -26.95 -9.09 -6.16
N ASN A 190 -26.99 -8.13 -5.25
CA ASN A 190 -26.29 -6.86 -5.37
C ASN A 190 -24.74 -7.01 -5.37
N GLY A 191 -24.20 -8.09 -4.83
CA GLY A 191 -22.77 -8.39 -4.87
C GLY A 191 -22.28 -8.70 -6.27
N ALA A 192 -22.98 -9.57 -7.01
CA ALA A 192 -22.66 -9.94 -8.38
C ALA A 192 -22.68 -8.71 -9.31
N LYS A 193 -23.75 -7.91 -9.24
CA LYS A 193 -23.88 -6.67 -10.02
C LYS A 193 -22.77 -5.65 -9.74
N CYS A 194 -22.26 -5.63 -8.50
CA CYS A 194 -21.14 -4.76 -8.16
C CYS A 194 -19.84 -5.20 -8.86
N PHE A 195 -19.58 -6.50 -8.89
CA PHE A 195 -18.41 -7.05 -9.58
C PHE A 195 -18.51 -6.92 -11.10
N GLU A 196 -19.70 -7.06 -11.69
CA GLU A 196 -19.91 -6.78 -13.11
C GLU A 196 -19.52 -5.33 -13.48
N LYS A 197 -19.93 -4.35 -12.68
CA LYS A 197 -19.53 -2.95 -12.88
C LYS A 197 -18.02 -2.75 -12.77
N ILE A 198 -17.39 -3.42 -11.82
CA ILE A 198 -15.91 -3.37 -11.67
C ILE A 198 -15.25 -3.97 -12.92
N ALA A 199 -15.74 -5.13 -13.40
CA ALA A 199 -15.22 -5.75 -14.60
C ALA A 199 -15.37 -4.84 -15.82
N ASP A 200 -16.49 -4.15 -15.96
CA ASP A 200 -16.68 -3.17 -17.04
C ASP A 200 -15.73 -1.99 -16.95
N LEU A 201 -15.47 -1.45 -15.75
CA LEU A 201 -14.46 -0.42 -15.54
C LEU A 201 -13.05 -0.93 -15.87
N VAL A 202 -12.73 -2.17 -15.53
CA VAL A 202 -11.44 -2.81 -15.87
C VAL A 202 -11.30 -2.94 -17.39
N ARG A 203 -12.36 -3.34 -18.11
CA ARG A 203 -12.35 -3.42 -19.58
C ARG A 203 -12.15 -2.05 -20.23
N LYS A 204 -12.89 -1.03 -19.81
CA LYS A 204 -12.79 0.34 -20.30
C LYS A 204 -11.40 0.96 -20.06
N THR A 205 -10.77 0.60 -18.94
CA THR A 205 -9.45 1.15 -18.59
C THR A 205 -8.28 0.29 -19.06
N LYS A 206 -8.48 -0.73 -19.88
CA LYS A 206 -7.45 -1.70 -20.28
C LYS A 206 -6.21 -1.01 -20.89
N THR A 207 -6.40 -0.01 -21.72
CA THR A 207 -5.33 0.76 -22.37
C THR A 207 -4.55 1.66 -21.42
N TYR A 208 -5.17 2.09 -20.34
CA TYR A 208 -4.58 2.99 -19.33
C TYR A 208 -3.83 2.21 -18.27
N LYS A 209 -2.51 2.06 -18.45
CA LYS A 209 -1.67 1.28 -17.52
C LYS A 209 -1.57 1.91 -16.12
N GLY A 210 -1.74 3.23 -16.02
CA GLY A 210 -1.70 3.99 -14.77
C GLY A 210 -3.01 4.02 -13.99
N ILE A 211 -4.13 3.48 -14.54
CA ILE A 211 -5.41 3.45 -13.82
C ILE A 211 -5.53 2.18 -12.97
N ARG A 212 -5.86 2.37 -11.69
CA ARG A 212 -6.21 1.32 -10.73
C ARG A 212 -7.69 1.43 -10.37
N VAL A 213 -8.44 0.34 -10.57
CA VAL A 213 -9.90 0.32 -10.38
C VAL A 213 -10.25 -0.09 -8.95
N ILE A 214 -9.49 -1.03 -8.39
CA ILE A 214 -9.73 -1.60 -7.07
C ILE A 214 -8.64 -1.11 -6.10
N THR A 215 -9.05 -0.63 -4.93
CA THR A 215 -8.15 -0.36 -3.81
C THR A 215 -8.54 -1.27 -2.65
N VAL A 216 -7.68 -2.19 -2.27
CA VAL A 216 -7.86 -3.01 -1.07
C VAL A 216 -7.55 -2.15 0.15
N SER A 217 -8.56 -1.88 0.96
CA SER A 217 -8.53 -0.96 2.11
C SER A 217 -8.01 -1.67 3.37
N GLY A 218 -6.71 -1.98 3.40
CA GLY A 218 -6.07 -2.68 4.52
C GLY A 218 -6.02 -1.86 5.82
N GLU A 219 -6.13 -0.55 5.75
CA GLU A 219 -6.19 0.35 6.90
C GLU A 219 -7.39 0.05 7.82
N ILE A 220 -8.48 -0.46 7.28
CA ILE A 220 -9.69 -0.79 8.06
C ILE A 220 -9.40 -1.91 9.07
N PHE A 221 -8.63 -2.92 8.68
CA PHE A 221 -8.26 -4.02 9.58
C PHE A 221 -7.39 -3.51 10.73
N SER A 222 -6.41 -2.66 10.43
CA SER A 222 -5.56 -2.04 11.46
C SER A 222 -6.37 -1.15 12.40
N ASN A 223 -7.30 -0.34 11.86
CA ASN A 223 -8.17 0.53 12.66
C ASN A 223 -9.18 -0.27 13.51
N ALA A 224 -9.52 -1.48 13.10
CA ALA A 224 -10.35 -2.41 13.89
C ALA A 224 -9.57 -3.13 15.00
N GLY A 225 -8.26 -2.91 15.13
CA GLY A 225 -7.43 -3.47 16.19
C GLY A 225 -6.68 -4.76 15.82
N SER A 226 -6.59 -5.11 14.54
CA SER A 226 -5.77 -6.23 14.08
C SER A 226 -4.29 -6.00 14.36
N THR A 227 -3.58 -7.08 14.64
CA THR A 227 -2.11 -7.09 14.62
C THR A 227 -1.58 -6.76 13.23
N ILE A 228 -0.30 -6.40 13.13
CA ILE A 228 0.35 -6.09 11.85
C ILE A 228 0.29 -7.29 10.89
N VAL A 229 0.46 -8.51 11.43
CA VAL A 229 0.39 -9.76 10.65
C VAL A 229 -1.02 -10.03 10.15
N GLU A 230 -2.04 -9.90 11.01
CA GLU A 230 -3.45 -10.08 10.64
C GLU A 230 -3.90 -9.04 9.60
N ALA A 231 -3.55 -7.77 9.79
CA ALA A 231 -3.90 -6.72 8.84
C ALA A 231 -3.31 -6.99 7.46
N LEU A 232 -2.06 -7.46 7.38
CA LEU A 232 -1.43 -7.85 6.13
C LEU A 232 -2.11 -9.09 5.53
N ALA A 233 -2.38 -10.12 6.33
CA ALA A 233 -3.02 -11.35 5.89
C ALA A 233 -4.42 -11.09 5.31
N PHE A 234 -5.26 -10.30 6.00
CA PHE A 234 -6.60 -9.94 5.52
C PHE A 234 -6.54 -9.10 4.24
N SER A 235 -5.58 -8.18 4.15
CA SER A 235 -5.39 -7.40 2.93
C SER A 235 -5.01 -8.28 1.75
N LEU A 236 -4.08 -9.21 1.93
CA LEU A 236 -3.67 -10.14 0.88
C LEU A 236 -4.80 -11.10 0.50
N ALA A 237 -5.58 -11.60 1.47
CA ALA A 237 -6.74 -12.44 1.22
C ALA A 237 -7.82 -11.71 0.40
N ALA A 238 -8.11 -10.45 0.74
CA ALA A 238 -9.03 -9.63 -0.03
C ALA A 238 -8.52 -9.37 -1.45
N GLY A 239 -7.23 -9.05 -1.60
CA GLY A 239 -6.61 -8.89 -2.91
C GLY A 239 -6.67 -10.16 -3.75
N HIS A 240 -6.49 -11.32 -3.13
CA HIS A 240 -6.63 -12.63 -3.78
C HIS A 240 -8.07 -12.88 -4.26
N ASP A 241 -9.07 -12.62 -3.40
CA ASP A 241 -10.48 -12.79 -3.79
C ASP A 241 -10.84 -11.91 -5.01
N TYR A 242 -10.33 -10.67 -5.06
CA TYR A 242 -10.50 -9.82 -6.24
C TYR A 242 -9.83 -10.40 -7.50
N LEU A 243 -8.62 -10.94 -7.38
CA LEU A 243 -7.95 -11.59 -8.51
C LEU A 243 -8.76 -12.76 -9.05
N VAL A 244 -9.19 -13.67 -8.17
CA VAL A 244 -10.01 -14.85 -8.56
C VAL A 244 -11.27 -14.41 -9.27
N ARG A 245 -12.04 -13.50 -8.70
CA ARG A 245 -13.30 -13.01 -9.30
C ARG A 245 -13.11 -12.35 -10.67
N LEU A 246 -12.04 -11.58 -10.85
CA LEU A 246 -11.73 -11.00 -12.15
C LEU A 246 -11.31 -12.07 -13.16
N MET A 247 -10.56 -13.09 -12.73
CA MET A 247 -10.21 -14.24 -13.60
C MET A 247 -11.46 -15.03 -14.02
N ASP A 248 -12.39 -15.28 -13.10
CA ASP A 248 -13.69 -15.92 -13.40
C ASP A 248 -14.51 -15.11 -14.41
N MET A 249 -14.28 -13.80 -14.51
CA MET A 249 -14.89 -12.91 -15.50
C MET A 249 -14.08 -12.77 -16.80
N GLY A 250 -13.06 -13.60 -16.99
CA GLY A 250 -12.29 -13.74 -18.23
C GLY A 250 -11.07 -12.82 -18.36
N PHE A 251 -10.58 -12.20 -17.26
CA PHE A 251 -9.34 -11.46 -17.26
C PHE A 251 -8.15 -12.37 -16.98
N THR A 252 -7.01 -12.09 -17.60
CA THR A 252 -5.76 -12.73 -17.20
C THR A 252 -5.31 -12.22 -15.83
N ILE A 253 -4.49 -13.01 -15.14
CA ILE A 253 -3.94 -12.60 -13.84
C ILE A 253 -3.16 -11.28 -13.92
N GLU A 254 -2.44 -11.07 -15.02
CA GLU A 254 -1.68 -9.83 -15.24
C GLU A 254 -2.58 -8.62 -15.46
N GLU A 255 -3.66 -8.79 -16.21
CA GLU A 255 -4.66 -7.73 -16.42
C GLU A 255 -5.34 -7.36 -15.12
N ALA A 256 -5.76 -8.35 -14.33
CA ALA A 256 -6.41 -8.16 -13.04
C ALA A 256 -5.45 -7.51 -12.01
N ALA A 257 -4.24 -8.03 -11.87
CA ALA A 257 -3.26 -7.53 -10.91
C ALA A 257 -2.88 -6.07 -11.17
N LYS A 258 -2.78 -5.65 -12.44
CA LYS A 258 -2.49 -4.26 -12.83
C LYS A 258 -3.60 -3.27 -12.43
N LYS A 259 -4.80 -3.75 -12.11
CA LYS A 259 -5.96 -2.91 -11.74
C LYS A 259 -6.23 -2.86 -10.25
N ILE A 260 -5.44 -3.59 -9.45
CA ILE A 260 -5.54 -3.64 -8.00
C ILE A 260 -4.38 -2.90 -7.37
N ARG A 261 -4.67 -2.14 -6.32
CA ARG A 261 -3.67 -1.57 -5.41
C ARG A 261 -4.07 -1.84 -3.96
N PHE A 262 -3.11 -1.72 -3.05
CA PHE A 262 -3.32 -1.84 -1.62
C PHE A 262 -3.14 -0.49 -0.93
N SER A 263 -4.05 -0.16 -0.03
CA SER A 263 -3.92 0.89 0.96
C SER A 263 -3.63 0.24 2.31
N GLN A 264 -2.59 0.68 3.01
CA GLN A 264 -2.16 0.08 4.27
C GLN A 264 -1.99 1.17 5.32
N ALA A 265 -2.50 0.93 6.52
CA ALA A 265 -2.20 1.80 7.66
C ALA A 265 -0.72 1.68 8.06
N ILE A 266 -0.14 2.75 8.54
CA ILE A 266 1.17 2.78 9.18
C ILE A 266 0.98 3.16 10.64
N THR A 267 1.41 2.29 11.54
CA THR A 267 1.34 2.47 12.98
C THR A 267 2.64 3.07 13.54
N SER A 268 2.68 3.34 14.83
CA SER A 268 3.89 3.84 15.50
C SER A 268 5.01 2.80 15.64
N ASN A 269 4.75 1.54 15.30
CA ASN A 269 5.74 0.46 15.42
C ASN A 269 6.67 0.41 14.19
N TYR A 270 7.61 1.35 14.14
CA TYR A 270 8.43 1.67 12.97
C TYR A 270 9.06 0.46 12.27
N PHE A 271 9.80 -0.38 13.01
CA PHE A 271 10.50 -1.52 12.41
C PHE A 271 9.54 -2.62 11.94
N MET A 272 8.45 -2.84 12.66
CA MET A 272 7.43 -3.79 12.26
C MET A 272 6.68 -3.33 11.00
N GLU A 273 6.45 -2.04 10.84
CA GLU A 273 5.86 -1.48 9.62
C GLU A 273 6.78 -1.64 8.40
N ILE A 274 8.09 -1.43 8.57
CA ILE A 274 9.07 -1.73 7.53
C ILE A 274 9.01 -3.23 7.16
N ALA A 275 8.98 -4.10 8.16
CA ALA A 275 8.88 -5.55 7.95
C ALA A 275 7.58 -5.93 7.22
N LYS A 276 6.43 -5.33 7.60
CA LYS A 276 5.14 -5.51 6.93
C LYS A 276 5.21 -5.18 5.44
N LEU A 277 5.74 -4.01 5.10
CA LEU A 277 5.85 -3.59 3.70
C LEU A 277 6.78 -4.49 2.88
N ARG A 278 7.87 -4.99 3.49
CA ARG A 278 8.80 -5.93 2.86
C ARG A 278 8.15 -7.30 2.65
N ALA A 279 7.53 -7.84 3.68
CA ALA A 279 6.82 -9.11 3.63
C ALA A 279 5.63 -9.06 2.66
N GLY A 280 4.86 -7.98 2.67
CA GLY A 280 3.70 -7.80 1.80
C GLY A 280 4.07 -7.83 0.32
N ARG A 281 5.19 -7.20 -0.08
CA ARG A 281 5.67 -7.26 -1.47
C ARG A 281 6.06 -8.68 -1.86
N MET A 282 6.86 -9.34 -1.03
CA MET A 282 7.33 -10.70 -1.30
C MET A 282 6.17 -11.71 -1.38
N LEU A 283 5.22 -11.63 -0.45
CA LEU A 283 4.05 -12.50 -0.44
C LEU A 283 3.12 -12.23 -1.64
N SER A 284 2.89 -10.96 -1.98
CA SER A 284 2.08 -10.60 -3.15
C SER A 284 2.67 -11.14 -4.45
N VAL A 285 3.99 -11.06 -4.62
CA VAL A 285 4.68 -11.62 -5.81
C VAL A 285 4.57 -13.15 -5.83
N SER A 286 4.74 -13.82 -4.69
CA SER A 286 4.59 -15.27 -4.61
C SER A 286 3.18 -15.71 -5.00
N TYR A 287 2.16 -14.99 -4.59
CA TYR A 287 0.76 -15.27 -4.91
C TYR A 287 0.47 -15.14 -6.41
N THR A 288 0.93 -14.08 -7.03
CA THR A 288 0.73 -13.87 -8.48
C THR A 288 1.50 -14.89 -9.31
N HIS A 289 2.67 -15.33 -8.85
CA HIS A 289 3.49 -16.35 -9.53
C HIS A 289 2.87 -17.75 -9.44
N LEU A 290 2.40 -18.16 -8.28
CA LEU A 290 1.75 -19.47 -8.10
C LEU A 290 0.55 -19.63 -9.02
N ARG A 291 -0.31 -18.61 -9.10
CA ARG A 291 -1.50 -18.63 -9.97
C ARG A 291 -1.18 -18.59 -11.46
N ALA A 292 -0.11 -17.94 -11.87
CA ALA A 292 0.34 -17.95 -13.28
C ALA A 292 0.80 -19.32 -13.76
N HIS A 293 1.14 -20.24 -12.84
CA HIS A 293 1.52 -21.63 -13.14
C HIS A 293 0.35 -22.62 -13.02
N GLU A 294 -0.79 -22.24 -12.43
CA GLU A 294 -1.99 -23.07 -12.31
C GLU A 294 -2.96 -22.93 -13.50
N THR A 295 -2.70 -21.99 -14.41
CA THR A 295 -3.42 -21.77 -15.67
C THR A 295 -2.55 -22.09 -16.87
#